data_f384f7febc7de4bb0b05c9aab17e00ea
#
_entry.id   f384f7febc7de4bb0b05c9aab17e00ea
#
_cell.length_a   1.000
_cell.length_b   1.000
_cell.length_c   1.000
_cell.angle_alpha   90.00
_cell.angle_beta   90.00
_cell.angle_gamma   90.00
#
_symmetry.space_group_name_H-M   'P 1'
#
loop_
_entity.id
_entity.type
_entity.pdbx_description
1 polymer ?
#
loop_
_entity_poly.entity_id
_entity_poly.type
_entity_poly.pdbx_seq_one_letter_code
_entity_poly.pdbx_strand_id
1 'polypeptide(L)'
;MLNLSKAPRTPDELLAVPVPESARWVSRARDSRWQPIQHGELAYALLEEAEDLGLRVARDRWVATGPGLTELYGSIDFHRSASLEIPEDIRFSIGVRHSNAGRYALNLVTGGHVIVCTNGLLMGERVLCRRHTDDLDLRETVRGGIRAAISEMGELGAWVRFLKKTEMTDEDADRVMMAGARTKVLPWSALRHVDHAWRRPPHEDFQPRTAWSLYNAFTEVARDRPPEVQLKALRGLRTLFDVRELETLRASLQRVACA
;
A
#
# COMPACT_ATOMS: atom_id res chain seq x y z
N MET A 1 13.50 -6.02 -21.69
CA MET A 1 13.40 -5.02 -20.61
C MET A 1 12.51 -3.89 -21.10
N LEU A 2 11.32 -3.71 -20.52
CA LEU A 2 10.48 -2.53 -20.79
C LEU A 2 11.21 -1.30 -20.26
N ASN A 3 11.38 -0.31 -21.13
CA ASN A 3 12.01 0.95 -20.75
C ASN A 3 11.01 1.75 -19.89
N LEU A 4 11.06 1.58 -18.59
CA LEU A 4 10.16 2.23 -17.61
C LEU A 4 10.19 3.77 -17.67
N SER A 5 11.20 4.36 -18.34
CA SER A 5 11.27 5.82 -18.54
C SER A 5 10.21 6.36 -19.51
N LYS A 6 9.60 5.50 -20.33
CA LYS A 6 8.54 5.84 -21.31
C LYS A 6 7.16 5.30 -20.93
N ALA A 7 6.98 4.74 -19.73
CA ALA A 7 5.68 4.27 -19.29
C ALA A 7 4.75 5.47 -19.04
N PRO A 8 3.46 5.42 -19.46
CA PRO A 8 2.45 6.45 -19.18
C PRO A 8 2.35 6.70 -17.67
N ARG A 9 2.37 7.98 -17.27
CA ARG A 9 2.43 8.41 -15.87
C ARG A 9 1.41 9.46 -15.46
N THR A 10 0.70 10.03 -16.43
CA THR A 10 -0.40 10.98 -16.18
C THR A 10 -1.73 10.39 -16.63
N PRO A 11 -2.87 10.83 -16.06
CA PRO A 11 -4.19 10.41 -16.53
C PRO A 11 -4.38 10.61 -18.04
N ASP A 12 -3.90 11.73 -18.60
CA ASP A 12 -3.98 12.00 -20.05
C ASP A 12 -3.15 10.99 -20.88
N GLU A 13 -1.92 10.70 -20.45
CA GLU A 13 -1.10 9.68 -21.11
C GLU A 13 -1.73 8.28 -21.00
N LEU A 14 -2.43 8.01 -19.89
CA LEU A 14 -3.14 6.77 -19.68
C LEU A 14 -4.38 6.62 -20.57
N LEU A 15 -5.05 7.74 -20.95
CA LEU A 15 -6.13 7.71 -21.94
C LEU A 15 -5.66 7.27 -23.32
N ALA A 16 -4.41 7.55 -23.68
CA ALA A 16 -3.82 7.12 -24.94
C ALA A 16 -3.40 5.63 -24.93
N VAL A 17 -3.43 4.93 -23.79
CA VAL A 17 -3.15 3.49 -23.73
C VAL A 17 -4.30 2.74 -24.34
N PRO A 18 -4.08 1.94 -25.40
CA PRO A 18 -5.16 1.22 -26.06
C PRO A 18 -5.77 0.20 -25.10
N VAL A 19 -7.09 0.22 -25.02
CA VAL A 19 -7.85 -0.86 -24.37
C VAL A 19 -7.68 -2.11 -25.22
N PRO A 20 -7.25 -3.25 -24.66
CA PRO A 20 -7.15 -4.48 -25.45
C PRO A 20 -8.52 -4.80 -26.03
N GLU A 21 -8.59 -4.95 -27.35
CA GLU A 21 -9.82 -5.37 -28.01
C GLU A 21 -10.35 -6.61 -27.29
N SER A 22 -11.51 -6.47 -26.72
CA SER A 22 -12.22 -7.43 -25.89
C SER A 22 -11.40 -8.68 -25.57
N ALA A 23 -11.18 -8.95 -24.37
CA ALA A 23 -10.45 -10.07 -23.82
C ALA A 23 -10.69 -11.41 -24.52
N ARG A 24 -10.37 -11.51 -25.79
CA ARG A 24 -10.23 -12.80 -26.50
C ARG A 24 -9.39 -13.80 -25.71
N TRP A 25 -8.58 -13.29 -24.83
CA TRP A 25 -7.69 -14.04 -23.93
C TRP A 25 -8.36 -14.48 -22.63
N VAL A 26 -9.21 -13.64 -22.04
CA VAL A 26 -9.87 -13.93 -20.76
C VAL A 26 -11.23 -14.57 -20.97
N SER A 27 -11.97 -14.17 -22.02
CA SER A 27 -13.30 -14.71 -22.31
C SER A 27 -13.30 -16.20 -22.68
N ARG A 28 -12.22 -16.71 -23.27
CA ARG A 28 -12.10 -18.15 -23.56
C ARG A 28 -11.93 -19.01 -22.30
N ALA A 29 -11.55 -18.42 -21.18
CA ALA A 29 -11.14 -19.19 -20.01
C ALA A 29 -12.12 -19.12 -18.83
N ARG A 30 -12.89 -18.04 -18.59
CA ARG A 30 -13.58 -17.91 -17.31
C ARG A 30 -14.91 -17.15 -17.23
N ASP A 31 -15.18 -16.12 -18.02
CA ASP A 31 -16.45 -15.37 -17.92
C ASP A 31 -16.70 -14.56 -19.19
N SER A 32 -17.84 -14.78 -19.85
CA SER A 32 -18.27 -14.03 -21.04
C SER A 32 -18.63 -12.57 -20.76
N ARG A 33 -18.74 -12.18 -19.48
CA ARG A 33 -19.13 -10.85 -19.02
C ARG A 33 -17.94 -9.96 -18.65
N TRP A 34 -16.70 -10.41 -18.82
CA TRP A 34 -15.55 -9.60 -18.49
C TRP A 34 -15.36 -8.46 -19.51
N GLN A 35 -15.15 -7.24 -18.99
CA GLN A 35 -14.88 -6.06 -19.81
C GLN A 35 -13.61 -5.35 -19.35
N PRO A 36 -12.77 -4.85 -20.28
CA PRO A 36 -11.61 -4.04 -19.89
C PRO A 36 -12.06 -2.67 -19.38
N ILE A 37 -11.26 -2.11 -18.46
CA ILE A 37 -11.40 -0.74 -17.97
C ILE A 37 -10.28 0.09 -18.59
N GLN A 38 -10.61 1.19 -19.26
CA GLN A 38 -9.62 2.11 -19.79
C GLN A 38 -8.86 2.76 -18.61
N HIS A 39 -7.51 2.74 -18.68
CA HIS A 39 -6.67 3.17 -17.55
C HIS A 39 -6.89 4.64 -17.16
N GLY A 40 -6.99 5.52 -18.15
CA GLY A 40 -7.23 6.94 -17.91
C GLY A 40 -8.62 7.23 -17.36
N GLU A 41 -9.66 6.53 -17.85
CA GLU A 41 -11.02 6.65 -17.30
C GLU A 41 -11.07 6.24 -15.83
N LEU A 42 -10.35 5.17 -15.45
CA LEU A 42 -10.23 4.77 -14.05
C LEU A 42 -9.50 5.83 -13.22
N ALA A 43 -8.39 6.38 -13.76
CA ALA A 43 -7.63 7.42 -13.06
C ALA A 43 -8.49 8.68 -12.83
N TYR A 44 -9.19 9.16 -13.88
CA TYR A 44 -10.09 10.30 -13.75
C TYR A 44 -11.26 10.05 -12.82
N ALA A 45 -11.93 8.88 -12.92
CA ALA A 45 -13.01 8.53 -12.00
C ALA A 45 -12.56 8.56 -10.53
N LEU A 46 -11.34 8.08 -10.23
CA LEU A 46 -10.79 8.13 -8.88
C LEU A 46 -10.51 9.55 -8.39
N LEU A 47 -9.98 10.43 -9.24
CA LEU A 47 -9.69 11.81 -8.90
C LEU A 47 -11.00 12.61 -8.69
N GLU A 48 -11.94 12.52 -9.62
CA GLU A 48 -13.23 13.22 -9.56
C GLU A 48 -14.08 12.77 -8.36
N GLU A 49 -14.21 11.44 -8.14
CA GLU A 49 -14.97 10.93 -7.01
C GLU A 49 -14.33 11.25 -5.65
N ALA A 50 -13.00 11.35 -5.60
CA ALA A 50 -12.31 11.81 -4.39
C ALA A 50 -12.62 13.30 -4.09
N GLU A 51 -12.59 14.15 -5.10
CA GLU A 51 -12.93 15.58 -4.97
C GLU A 51 -14.40 15.76 -4.57
N ASP A 52 -15.33 15.02 -5.17
CA ASP A 52 -16.75 15.00 -4.81
C ASP A 52 -17.00 14.59 -3.36
N LEU A 53 -16.14 13.75 -2.80
CA LEU A 53 -16.17 13.34 -1.39
C LEU A 53 -15.40 14.29 -0.47
N GLY A 54 -14.94 15.44 -0.97
CA GLY A 54 -14.27 16.48 -0.20
C GLY A 54 -12.78 16.20 0.07
N LEU A 55 -12.18 15.24 -0.61
CA LEU A 55 -10.75 14.96 -0.54
C LEU A 55 -10.00 15.80 -1.57
N ARG A 56 -9.07 16.64 -1.13
CA ARG A 56 -8.22 17.41 -2.03
C ARG A 56 -6.96 16.61 -2.37
N VAL A 57 -6.76 16.35 -3.67
CA VAL A 57 -5.58 15.65 -4.16
C VAL A 57 -4.32 16.52 -3.96
N ALA A 58 -3.32 15.99 -3.29
CA ALA A 58 -2.02 16.61 -3.11
C ALA A 58 -1.03 16.14 -4.19
N ARG A 59 -1.12 14.89 -4.57
CA ARG A 59 -0.27 14.26 -5.57
C ARG A 59 -0.90 12.96 -6.03
N ASP A 60 -0.82 12.69 -7.31
CA ASP A 60 -1.10 11.38 -7.90
C ASP A 60 0.13 10.85 -8.65
N ARG A 61 0.21 9.55 -8.74
CA ARG A 61 1.30 8.82 -9.43
C ARG A 61 0.72 7.59 -10.07
N TRP A 62 1.02 7.42 -11.35
CA TRP A 62 0.52 6.31 -12.15
C TRP A 62 1.66 5.64 -12.90
N VAL A 63 1.50 4.35 -13.16
CA VAL A 63 2.35 3.60 -14.08
C VAL A 63 1.58 2.49 -14.74
N ALA A 64 1.50 2.53 -16.07
CA ALA A 64 1.02 1.40 -16.86
C ALA A 64 2.21 0.48 -17.21
N THR A 65 2.01 -0.82 -17.10
CA THR A 65 3.07 -1.82 -17.25
C THR A 65 2.51 -3.14 -17.81
N GLY A 66 3.37 -4.14 -17.94
CA GLY A 66 3.01 -5.43 -18.51
C GLY A 66 3.00 -5.44 -20.03
N PRO A 67 2.83 -6.61 -20.66
CA PRO A 67 2.70 -6.72 -22.11
C PRO A 67 1.51 -5.91 -22.63
N GLY A 68 1.74 -5.00 -23.58
CA GLY A 68 0.70 -4.11 -24.11
C GLY A 68 0.18 -3.10 -23.08
N LEU A 69 0.92 -2.80 -22.01
CA LEU A 69 0.52 -1.87 -20.95
C LEU A 69 -0.83 -2.25 -20.28
N THR A 70 -1.09 -3.54 -20.14
CA THR A 70 -2.38 -4.05 -19.65
C THR A 70 -2.54 -3.99 -18.13
N GLU A 71 -1.52 -3.58 -17.38
CA GLU A 71 -1.53 -3.48 -15.93
C GLU A 71 -1.36 -2.03 -15.51
N LEU A 72 -2.17 -1.58 -14.56
CA LEU A 72 -2.07 -0.25 -13.97
C LEU A 72 -1.77 -0.36 -12.48
N TYR A 73 -0.81 0.44 -12.05
CA TYR A 73 -0.55 0.75 -10.64
C TYR A 73 -0.65 2.26 -10.45
N GLY A 74 -1.25 2.67 -9.34
CA GLY A 74 -1.40 4.08 -9.02
C GLY A 74 -1.40 4.32 -7.52
N SER A 75 -1.10 5.55 -7.13
CA SER A 75 -1.31 6.05 -5.78
C SER A 75 -1.77 7.50 -5.84
N ILE A 76 -2.73 7.84 -5.01
CA ILE A 76 -3.27 9.19 -4.85
C ILE A 76 -3.03 9.58 -3.41
N ASP A 77 -2.24 10.63 -3.19
CA ASP A 77 -2.01 11.23 -1.87
C ASP A 77 -2.93 12.44 -1.72
N PHE A 78 -3.55 12.59 -0.56
CA PHE A 78 -4.49 13.67 -0.30
C PHE A 78 -3.90 14.70 0.66
N HIS A 79 -4.32 15.97 0.52
CA HIS A 79 -4.07 16.98 1.53
C HIS A 79 -4.73 16.59 2.84
N ARG A 80 -4.13 17.01 3.95
CA ARG A 80 -4.71 16.81 5.27
C ARG A 80 -6.10 17.45 5.32
N SER A 81 -7.06 16.68 5.83
CA SER A 81 -8.39 17.17 6.16
C SER A 81 -8.60 17.07 7.67
N ALA A 82 -9.20 18.09 8.26
CA ALA A 82 -9.53 18.09 9.69
C ALA A 82 -10.53 16.99 10.07
N SER A 83 -11.27 16.47 9.10
CA SER A 83 -12.20 15.35 9.28
C SER A 83 -11.54 13.98 9.38
N LEU A 84 -10.24 13.88 9.04
CA LEU A 84 -9.50 12.65 9.10
C LEU A 84 -8.56 12.66 10.31
N GLU A 85 -8.84 11.84 11.32
CA GLU A 85 -8.03 11.70 12.53
C GLU A 85 -6.72 10.92 12.26
N ILE A 86 -5.83 11.48 11.44
CA ILE A 86 -4.52 10.91 11.12
C ILE A 86 -3.39 11.69 11.80
N PRO A 87 -2.29 11.01 12.21
CA PRO A 87 -1.08 11.67 12.70
C PRO A 87 -0.54 12.70 11.70
N GLU A 88 0.08 13.78 12.20
CA GLU A 88 0.53 14.92 11.37
C GLU A 88 1.59 14.57 10.33
N ASP A 89 2.42 13.59 10.64
CA ASP A 89 3.49 13.08 9.78
C ASP A 89 3.01 12.06 8.74
N ILE A 90 1.70 11.76 8.69
CA ILE A 90 1.12 10.83 7.74
C ILE A 90 0.15 11.55 6.82
N ARG A 91 0.31 11.30 5.53
CA ARG A 91 -0.62 11.72 4.49
C ARG A 91 -1.53 10.56 4.13
N PHE A 92 -2.84 10.80 4.08
CA PHE A 92 -3.78 9.80 3.55
C PHE A 92 -3.49 9.50 2.09
N SER A 93 -3.52 8.23 1.73
CA SER A 93 -3.27 7.78 0.37
C SER A 93 -4.19 6.62 0.00
N ILE A 94 -4.54 6.55 -1.28
CA ILE A 94 -5.22 5.40 -1.87
C ILE A 94 -4.30 4.79 -2.92
N GLY A 95 -3.99 3.51 -2.77
CA GLY A 95 -3.31 2.72 -3.77
C GLY A 95 -4.30 2.06 -4.71
N VAL A 96 -3.94 2.01 -5.99
CA VAL A 96 -4.76 1.45 -7.07
C VAL A 96 -3.98 0.39 -7.79
N ARG A 97 -4.64 -0.72 -8.10
CA ARG A 97 -4.12 -1.77 -8.98
C ARG A 97 -5.24 -2.40 -9.78
N HIS A 98 -5.06 -2.52 -11.08
CA HIS A 98 -5.97 -3.31 -11.92
C HIS A 98 -5.25 -3.92 -13.12
N SER A 99 -5.83 -4.94 -13.75
CA SER A 99 -5.25 -5.62 -14.90
C SER A 99 -6.29 -5.94 -15.95
N ASN A 100 -6.06 -5.41 -17.15
CA ASN A 100 -6.83 -5.77 -18.36
C ASN A 100 -6.38 -7.12 -18.97
N ALA A 101 -5.30 -7.73 -18.45
CA ALA A 101 -4.88 -9.08 -18.79
C ALA A 101 -5.51 -10.16 -17.88
N GLY A 102 -6.45 -9.81 -17.00
CA GLY A 102 -7.14 -10.74 -16.12
C GLY A 102 -6.28 -11.32 -14.99
N ARG A 103 -5.09 -10.77 -14.74
CA ARG A 103 -4.20 -11.23 -13.66
C ARG A 103 -4.78 -10.94 -12.29
N TYR A 104 -5.44 -9.80 -12.12
CA TYR A 104 -6.09 -9.37 -10.90
C TYR A 104 -7.23 -8.40 -11.19
N ALA A 105 -8.17 -8.36 -10.28
CA ALA A 105 -9.32 -7.45 -10.30
C ALA A 105 -8.90 -6.00 -10.03
N LEU A 106 -9.82 -5.05 -10.22
CA LEU A 106 -9.66 -3.70 -9.68
C LEU A 106 -9.57 -3.79 -8.16
N ASN A 107 -8.47 -3.27 -7.61
CA ASN A 107 -8.24 -3.21 -6.18
C ASN A 107 -7.94 -1.77 -5.76
N LEU A 108 -8.57 -1.34 -4.69
CA LEU A 108 -8.17 -0.16 -3.94
C LEU A 108 -7.63 -0.59 -2.58
N VAL A 109 -6.56 0.06 -2.17
CA VAL A 109 -5.89 -0.18 -0.89
C VAL A 109 -5.82 1.15 -0.16
N THR A 110 -6.34 1.20 1.05
CA THR A 110 -6.15 2.34 1.95
C THR A 110 -4.73 2.39 2.43
N GLY A 111 -4.17 3.58 2.58
CA GLY A 111 -2.83 3.71 3.11
C GLY A 111 -2.50 5.10 3.61
N GLY A 112 -1.37 5.16 4.32
CA GLY A 112 -0.72 6.39 4.73
C GLY A 112 0.65 6.51 4.08
N HIS A 113 0.98 7.69 3.61
CA HIS A 113 2.30 8.04 3.15
C HIS A 113 3.01 8.82 4.25
N VAL A 114 4.14 8.30 4.73
CA VAL A 114 4.94 9.00 5.74
C VAL A 114 5.61 10.21 5.09
N ILE A 115 5.33 11.42 5.60
CA ILE A 115 5.73 12.68 4.95
C ILE A 115 7.25 12.86 4.96
N VAL A 116 7.89 12.44 6.03
CA VAL A 116 9.33 12.66 6.28
C VAL A 116 10.22 11.78 5.40
N CYS A 117 9.80 10.53 5.19
CA CYS A 117 10.50 9.66 4.27
C CYS A 117 9.70 9.57 2.97
N THR A 118 10.32 9.88 1.84
CA THR A 118 9.71 9.76 0.52
C THR A 118 9.40 8.30 0.13
N ASN A 119 9.20 7.42 1.11
CA ASN A 119 9.08 5.98 0.92
C ASN A 119 7.86 5.59 0.08
N GLY A 120 6.87 6.45 -0.08
CA GLY A 120 5.73 6.20 -0.97
C GLY A 120 5.03 4.85 -0.74
N LEU A 121 5.30 4.18 0.39
CA LEU A 121 4.76 2.88 0.71
C LEU A 121 3.42 3.05 1.39
N LEU A 122 2.41 2.44 0.80
CA LEU A 122 1.06 2.41 1.33
C LEU A 122 0.99 1.40 2.48
N MET A 123 0.47 1.87 3.60
CA MET A 123 0.19 1.03 4.77
C MET A 123 -1.32 0.90 4.87
N GLY A 124 -1.91 -0.23 4.62
CA GLY A 124 -3.33 -0.33 4.83
C GLY A 124 -3.99 -1.57 4.27
N GLU A 125 -5.27 -1.65 4.52
CA GLU A 125 -6.12 -2.75 4.12
C GLU A 125 -6.64 -2.57 2.69
N ARG A 126 -6.96 -3.70 2.06
CA ARG A 126 -7.65 -3.68 0.78
C ARG A 126 -9.13 -3.37 1.00
N VAL A 127 -9.54 -2.18 0.60
CA VAL A 127 -10.93 -1.70 0.78
C VAL A 127 -11.84 -2.03 -0.39
N LEU A 128 -11.28 -2.37 -1.55
CA LEU A 128 -12.04 -2.77 -2.72
C LEU A 128 -11.34 -3.90 -3.46
N CYS A 129 -12.12 -4.89 -3.91
CA CYS A 129 -11.70 -5.91 -4.86
C CYS A 129 -12.89 -6.24 -5.76
N ARG A 130 -12.91 -5.71 -6.98
CA ARG A 130 -14.03 -5.88 -7.93
C ARG A 130 -13.54 -6.45 -9.26
N ARG A 131 -14.22 -7.48 -9.77
CA ARG A 131 -13.95 -8.02 -11.11
C ARG A 131 -14.47 -7.04 -12.17
N HIS A 132 -13.83 -7.06 -13.30
CA HIS A 132 -14.25 -6.30 -14.49
C HIS A 132 -15.39 -7.05 -15.19
N THR A 133 -16.60 -6.72 -14.87
CA THR A 133 -17.81 -7.34 -15.48
C THR A 133 -18.64 -6.25 -16.15
N ASP A 134 -19.50 -6.65 -17.10
CA ASP A 134 -20.36 -5.76 -17.90
C ASP A 134 -21.38 -4.98 -17.04
N ASP A 135 -21.66 -5.44 -15.83
CA ASP A 135 -22.49 -4.80 -14.83
C ASP A 135 -21.71 -3.84 -13.90
N LEU A 136 -20.41 -3.62 -14.17
CA LEU A 136 -19.59 -2.74 -13.34
C LEU A 136 -19.90 -1.26 -13.63
N ASP A 137 -20.62 -0.60 -12.72
CA ASP A 137 -20.60 0.86 -12.65
C ASP A 137 -19.27 1.31 -12.04
N LEU A 138 -18.39 1.86 -12.90
CA LEU A 138 -17.05 2.25 -12.50
C LEU A 138 -17.07 3.37 -11.45
N ARG A 139 -17.91 4.40 -11.66
CA ARG A 139 -17.97 5.56 -10.76
C ARG A 139 -18.52 5.18 -9.39
N GLU A 140 -19.63 4.45 -9.32
CA GLU A 140 -20.20 4.00 -8.05
C GLU A 140 -19.26 3.02 -7.33
N THR A 141 -18.58 2.13 -8.08
CA THR A 141 -17.58 1.20 -7.52
C THR A 141 -16.41 1.95 -6.89
N VAL A 142 -15.87 2.95 -7.58
CA VAL A 142 -14.76 3.79 -7.11
C VAL A 142 -15.21 4.63 -5.91
N ARG A 143 -16.38 5.28 -5.98
CA ARG A 143 -16.97 6.06 -4.89
C ARG A 143 -17.13 5.23 -3.62
N GLY A 144 -17.67 4.01 -3.74
CA GLY A 144 -17.81 3.06 -2.64
C GLY A 144 -16.45 2.67 -2.04
N GLY A 145 -15.45 2.44 -2.87
CA GLY A 145 -14.08 2.12 -2.45
C GLY A 145 -13.41 3.28 -1.71
N ILE A 146 -13.60 4.53 -2.17
CA ILE A 146 -13.04 5.72 -1.50
C ILE A 146 -13.74 5.95 -0.14
N ARG A 147 -15.07 5.78 -0.06
CA ARG A 147 -15.79 5.85 1.23
C ARG A 147 -15.29 4.82 2.22
N ALA A 148 -15.07 3.58 1.78
CA ALA A 148 -14.50 2.55 2.62
C ALA A 148 -13.08 2.92 3.07
N ALA A 149 -12.26 3.50 2.19
CA ALA A 149 -10.92 3.97 2.52
C ALA A 149 -10.94 5.09 3.58
N ILE A 150 -11.85 6.03 3.49
CA ILE A 150 -12.04 7.09 4.50
C ILE A 150 -12.41 6.46 5.86
N SER A 151 -13.32 5.49 5.88
CA SER A 151 -13.73 4.80 7.13
C SER A 151 -12.56 4.09 7.81
N GLU A 152 -11.70 3.42 7.05
CA GLU A 152 -10.52 2.69 7.56
C GLU A 152 -9.41 3.62 8.12
N MET A 153 -9.43 4.90 7.77
CA MET A 153 -8.37 5.83 8.18
C MET A 153 -8.32 6.07 9.69
N GLY A 154 -9.45 6.06 10.37
CA GLY A 154 -9.51 6.18 11.83
C GLY A 154 -8.75 5.04 12.53
N GLU A 155 -8.94 3.81 12.06
CA GLU A 155 -8.24 2.62 12.56
C GLU A 155 -6.75 2.68 12.28
N LEU A 156 -6.36 3.09 11.06
CA LEU A 156 -4.96 3.27 10.70
C LEU A 156 -4.29 4.32 11.60
N GLY A 157 -4.96 5.46 11.84
CA GLY A 157 -4.45 6.50 12.74
C GLY A 157 -4.25 6.00 14.17
N ALA A 158 -5.20 5.22 14.71
CA ALA A 158 -5.09 4.60 16.02
C ALA A 158 -3.93 3.62 16.09
N TRP A 159 -3.76 2.78 15.08
CA TRP A 159 -2.66 1.82 14.98
C TRP A 159 -1.28 2.51 14.91
N VAL A 160 -1.13 3.56 14.12
CA VAL A 160 0.12 4.32 14.07
C VAL A 160 0.43 4.98 15.42
N ARG A 161 -0.58 5.57 16.09
CA ARG A 161 -0.41 6.12 17.44
C ARG A 161 0.04 5.04 18.43
N PHE A 162 -0.50 3.84 18.33
CA PHE A 162 -0.06 2.69 19.12
C PHE A 162 1.41 2.35 18.86
N LEU A 163 1.82 2.21 17.59
CA LEU A 163 3.21 1.91 17.24
C LEU A 163 4.20 2.98 17.75
N LYS A 164 3.82 4.26 17.67
CA LYS A 164 4.64 5.38 18.15
C LYS A 164 4.81 5.38 19.68
N LYS A 165 3.82 4.89 20.42
CA LYS A 165 3.85 4.78 21.89
C LYS A 165 4.51 3.50 22.37
N THR A 166 4.67 2.49 21.52
CA THR A 166 5.24 1.20 21.89
C THR A 166 6.74 1.27 21.82
N GLU A 167 7.40 1.42 22.98
CA GLU A 167 8.87 1.37 23.10
C GLU A 167 9.37 -0.03 22.76
N MET A 168 10.54 -0.11 22.14
CA MET A 168 11.17 -1.35 21.71
C MET A 168 12.64 -1.35 22.14
N THR A 169 13.07 -2.45 22.76
CA THR A 169 14.50 -2.72 22.98
C THR A 169 15.14 -3.28 21.71
N ASP A 170 16.47 -3.36 21.67
CA ASP A 170 17.17 -4.01 20.56
C ASP A 170 16.81 -5.51 20.48
N GLU A 171 16.60 -6.18 21.63
CA GLU A 171 16.16 -7.58 21.68
C GLU A 171 14.72 -7.77 21.14
N ASP A 172 13.81 -6.84 21.46
CA ASP A 172 12.46 -6.84 20.86
C ASP A 172 12.54 -6.69 19.34
N ALA A 173 13.37 -5.76 18.87
CA ALA A 173 13.56 -5.51 17.44
C ALA A 173 14.13 -6.74 16.73
N ASP A 174 15.15 -7.39 17.30
CA ASP A 174 15.75 -8.61 16.76
C ASP A 174 14.71 -9.73 16.61
N ARG A 175 13.81 -9.89 17.58
CA ARG A 175 12.71 -10.89 17.51
C ARG A 175 11.70 -10.59 16.43
N VAL A 176 11.28 -9.33 16.34
CA VAL A 176 10.36 -8.90 15.27
C VAL A 176 11.01 -9.11 13.90
N MET A 177 12.30 -8.78 13.74
CA MET A 177 13.05 -9.03 12.51
C MET A 177 13.09 -10.53 12.17
N MET A 178 13.39 -11.38 13.16
CA MET A 178 13.40 -12.84 12.98
C MET A 178 12.01 -13.39 12.62
N ALA A 179 10.94 -12.90 13.27
CA ALA A 179 9.57 -13.26 12.95
C ALA A 179 9.22 -12.83 11.51
N GLY A 180 9.60 -11.62 11.11
CA GLY A 180 9.40 -11.11 9.75
C GLY A 180 10.07 -11.96 8.66
N ALA A 181 11.28 -12.47 8.93
CA ALA A 181 11.95 -13.38 8.00
C ALA A 181 11.28 -14.76 7.94
N ARG A 182 10.88 -15.32 9.08
CA ARG A 182 10.19 -16.62 9.16
C ARG A 182 8.84 -16.59 8.45
N THR A 183 8.10 -15.50 8.57
CA THR A 183 6.81 -15.29 7.89
C THR A 183 6.96 -14.78 6.44
N LYS A 184 8.20 -14.66 5.95
CA LYS A 184 8.52 -14.23 4.59
C LYS A 184 8.00 -12.82 4.25
N VAL A 185 7.93 -11.94 5.24
CA VAL A 185 7.69 -10.50 5.04
C VAL A 185 8.82 -9.90 4.20
N LEU A 186 10.06 -10.20 4.58
CA LEU A 186 11.27 -9.93 3.81
C LEU A 186 12.17 -11.18 3.77
N PRO A 187 13.02 -11.33 2.75
CA PRO A 187 13.98 -12.42 2.72
C PRO A 187 15.06 -12.25 3.79
N TRP A 188 15.64 -13.35 4.27
CA TRP A 188 16.71 -13.35 5.26
C TRP A 188 17.87 -12.41 4.90
N SER A 189 18.25 -12.36 3.63
CA SER A 189 19.30 -11.45 3.13
C SER A 189 19.01 -9.96 3.33
N ALA A 190 17.75 -9.59 3.52
CA ALA A 190 17.33 -8.20 3.73
C ALA A 190 17.43 -7.77 5.20
N LEU A 191 17.45 -8.73 6.15
CA LEU A 191 17.45 -8.40 7.59
C LEU A 191 18.61 -7.51 8.01
N ARG A 192 19.82 -7.71 7.45
CA ARG A 192 20.97 -6.85 7.73
C ARG A 192 20.71 -5.37 7.41
N HIS A 193 19.89 -5.10 6.39
CA HIS A 193 19.53 -3.74 6.01
C HIS A 193 18.46 -3.16 6.94
N VAL A 194 17.52 -4.00 7.40
CA VAL A 194 16.54 -3.60 8.42
C VAL A 194 17.24 -3.29 9.74
N ASP A 195 18.15 -4.15 10.19
CA ASP A 195 18.97 -3.94 11.39
C ASP A 195 19.79 -2.65 11.28
N HIS A 196 20.42 -2.42 10.12
CA HIS A 196 21.16 -1.17 9.88
C HIS A 196 20.25 0.06 9.97
N ALA A 197 19.07 0.03 9.31
CA ALA A 197 18.12 1.15 9.34
C ALA A 197 17.50 1.35 10.74
N TRP A 198 17.32 0.28 11.52
CA TRP A 198 16.90 0.36 12.92
C TRP A 198 17.97 1.00 13.79
N ARG A 199 19.22 0.54 13.71
CA ARG A 199 20.32 1.04 14.56
C ARG A 199 20.83 2.41 14.14
N ARG A 200 20.69 2.77 12.85
CA ARG A 200 21.11 4.05 12.25
C ARG A 200 20.01 4.57 11.37
N PRO A 201 18.91 5.09 11.95
CA PRO A 201 17.77 5.57 11.17
C PRO A 201 18.17 6.72 10.25
N PRO A 202 17.73 6.72 8.99
CA PRO A 202 18.08 7.74 8.00
C PRO A 202 17.41 9.10 8.29
N HIS A 203 16.39 9.13 9.14
CA HIS A 203 15.62 10.32 9.50
C HIS A 203 15.57 10.48 11.03
N GLU A 204 15.64 11.72 11.51
CA GLU A 204 15.59 12.04 12.94
C GLU A 204 14.29 11.55 13.60
N ASP A 205 13.17 11.62 12.90
CA ASP A 205 11.86 11.17 13.37
C ASP A 205 11.81 9.67 13.72
N PHE A 206 12.78 8.88 13.25
CA PHE A 206 12.88 7.44 13.53
C PHE A 206 13.99 7.11 14.56
N GLN A 207 14.64 8.12 15.15
CA GLN A 207 15.59 7.92 16.24
C GLN A 207 14.95 7.37 17.53
N PRO A 208 13.70 7.74 17.90
CA PRO A 208 13.04 7.11 19.03
C PRO A 208 12.94 5.60 18.85
N ARG A 209 13.31 4.83 19.88
CA ARG A 209 13.26 3.37 19.86
C ARG A 209 11.83 2.88 20.08
N THR A 210 11.03 2.93 19.03
CA THR A 210 9.61 2.54 19.04
C THR A 210 9.29 1.51 17.96
N ALA A 211 8.16 0.83 18.10
CA ALA A 211 7.65 -0.07 17.08
C ALA A 211 7.42 0.66 15.73
N TRP A 212 7.11 1.96 15.78
CA TRP A 212 7.01 2.80 14.58
C TRP A 212 8.33 2.95 13.84
N SER A 213 9.41 3.19 14.56
CA SER A 213 10.75 3.30 13.97
C SER A 213 11.22 1.99 13.35
N LEU A 214 10.93 0.86 14.03
CA LEU A 214 11.24 -0.46 13.49
C LEU A 214 10.38 -0.77 12.24
N TYR A 215 9.08 -0.44 12.26
CA TYR A 215 8.21 -0.56 11.09
C TYR A 215 8.79 0.20 9.89
N ASN A 216 9.23 1.45 10.12
CA ASN A 216 9.83 2.26 9.05
C ASN A 216 11.18 1.69 8.56
N ALA A 217 11.97 1.06 9.42
CA ALA A 217 13.18 0.34 8.98
C ALA A 217 12.85 -0.80 8.00
N PHE A 218 11.77 -1.54 8.21
CA PHE A 218 11.30 -2.55 7.26
C PHE A 218 10.81 -1.93 5.95
N THR A 219 10.03 -0.84 6.01
CA THR A 219 9.48 -0.20 4.81
C THR A 219 10.56 0.45 3.96
N GLU A 220 11.60 0.99 4.57
CA GLU A 220 12.79 1.52 3.88
C GLU A 220 13.45 0.45 3.00
N VAL A 221 13.64 -0.75 3.53
CA VAL A 221 14.23 -1.87 2.79
C VAL A 221 13.27 -2.44 1.73
N ALA A 222 11.96 -2.31 1.94
CA ALA A 222 10.97 -2.76 0.97
C ALA A 222 10.78 -1.79 -0.21
N ARG A 223 11.14 -0.51 -0.06
CA ARG A 223 10.90 0.58 -1.01
C ARG A 223 11.40 0.31 -2.43
N ASP A 224 12.60 -0.24 -2.55
CA ASP A 224 13.26 -0.45 -3.83
C ASP A 224 12.90 -1.80 -4.50
N ARG A 225 11.89 -2.49 -3.97
CA ARG A 225 11.42 -3.76 -4.52
C ARG A 225 10.32 -3.54 -5.57
N PRO A 226 10.10 -4.51 -6.46
CA PRO A 226 8.97 -4.46 -7.40
C PRO A 226 7.62 -4.26 -6.67
N PRO A 227 6.64 -3.55 -7.25
CA PRO A 227 5.38 -3.20 -6.60
C PRO A 227 4.63 -4.38 -5.97
N GLU A 228 4.62 -5.54 -6.62
CA GLU A 228 3.98 -6.75 -6.07
C GLU A 228 4.66 -7.25 -4.80
N VAL A 229 6.01 -7.18 -4.78
CA VAL A 229 6.81 -7.57 -3.61
C VAL A 229 6.59 -6.58 -2.47
N GLN A 230 6.53 -5.28 -2.78
CA GLN A 230 6.20 -4.24 -1.81
C GLN A 230 4.83 -4.47 -1.17
N LEU A 231 3.79 -4.65 -1.98
CA LEU A 231 2.43 -4.91 -1.49
C LEU A 231 2.34 -6.16 -0.60
N LYS A 232 3.08 -7.22 -0.97
CA LYS A 232 3.15 -8.43 -0.14
C LYS A 232 3.86 -8.16 1.19
N ALA A 233 4.98 -7.44 1.16
CA ALA A 233 5.72 -7.07 2.35
C ALA A 233 4.86 -6.22 3.30
N LEU A 234 4.17 -5.19 2.77
CA LEU A 234 3.32 -4.32 3.56
C LEU A 234 2.17 -5.06 4.28
N ARG A 235 1.53 -6.00 3.59
CA ARG A 235 0.51 -6.86 4.22
C ARG A 235 1.11 -7.69 5.35
N GLY A 236 2.26 -8.30 5.10
CA GLY A 236 2.96 -9.06 6.12
C GLY A 236 3.39 -8.21 7.31
N LEU A 237 3.83 -6.97 7.06
CA LEU A 237 4.16 -5.99 8.09
C LEU A 237 2.93 -5.60 8.92
N ARG A 238 1.77 -5.38 8.29
CA ARG A 238 0.54 -5.08 9.02
C ARG A 238 0.19 -6.18 10.03
N THR A 239 0.35 -7.44 9.64
CA THR A 239 0.15 -8.59 10.54
C THR A 239 1.25 -8.67 11.61
N LEU A 240 2.53 -8.51 11.22
CA LEU A 240 3.67 -8.60 12.13
C LEU A 240 3.64 -7.53 13.23
N PHE A 241 3.16 -6.33 12.90
CA PHE A 241 3.02 -5.19 13.80
C PHE A 241 1.59 -5.02 14.33
N ASP A 242 0.76 -6.08 14.25
CA ASP A 242 -0.52 -6.11 14.95
C ASP A 242 -0.31 -5.99 16.47
N VAL A 243 -1.26 -5.35 17.15
CA VAL A 243 -1.17 -5.10 18.60
C VAL A 243 -0.96 -6.38 19.39
N ARG A 244 -1.73 -7.42 19.10
CA ARG A 244 -1.69 -8.71 19.80
C ARG A 244 -0.39 -9.47 19.50
N GLU A 245 0.08 -9.44 18.25
CA GLU A 245 1.33 -10.07 17.85
C GLU A 245 2.54 -9.43 18.54
N LEU A 246 2.61 -8.09 18.57
CA LEU A 246 3.67 -7.36 19.27
C LEU A 246 3.66 -7.62 20.77
N GLU A 247 2.49 -7.63 21.40
CA GLU A 247 2.37 -7.96 22.82
C GLU A 247 2.80 -9.39 23.11
N THR A 248 2.44 -10.35 22.25
CA THR A 248 2.83 -11.76 22.37
C THR A 248 4.34 -11.92 22.22
N LEU A 249 4.95 -11.28 21.23
CA LEU A 249 6.41 -11.30 21.01
C LEU A 249 7.17 -10.71 22.21
N ARG A 250 6.65 -9.64 22.82
CA ARG A 250 7.23 -9.00 24.03
C ARG A 250 7.02 -9.83 25.29
N ALA A 251 5.82 -10.37 25.50
CA ALA A 251 5.51 -11.17 26.70
C ALA A 251 6.30 -12.48 26.77
N SER A 252 6.74 -13.02 25.64
CA SER A 252 7.63 -14.20 25.62
C SER A 252 8.99 -13.94 26.29
N LEU A 253 9.41 -12.67 26.42
CA LEU A 253 10.63 -12.24 27.11
C LEU A 253 10.55 -12.32 28.62
N GLN A 254 9.43 -11.89 29.19
CA GLN A 254 9.29 -11.83 30.64
C GLN A 254 9.32 -13.23 31.28
N ARG A 255 8.91 -14.26 30.52
CA ARG A 255 8.95 -15.65 31.01
C ARG A 255 10.35 -16.28 30.98
N VAL A 256 11.24 -15.83 30.08
CA VAL A 256 12.62 -16.35 29.98
C VAL A 256 13.54 -15.64 30.95
N ALA A 257 13.27 -14.38 31.29
CA ALA A 257 14.07 -13.61 32.24
C ALA A 257 13.74 -13.96 33.72
N CYS A 258 12.62 -14.67 33.97
CA CYS A 258 12.19 -15.11 35.32
C CYS A 258 12.41 -16.60 35.56
N ALA A 259 13.03 -17.33 34.65
CA ALA A 259 13.41 -18.74 34.76
C ALA A 259 14.94 -18.89 34.85
#